data_a2a17ed6722edb5230aad7dc0c046598
#
_entry.id   a2a17ed6722edb5230aad7dc0c046598
#
_cell.length_a   1.000
_cell.length_b   1.000
_cell.length_c   1.000
_cell.angle_alpha   90.00
_cell.angle_beta   90.00
_cell.angle_gamma   90.00
#
_symmetry.space_group_name_H-M   'P 1'
#
loop_
_entity.id
_entity.type
_entity.pdbx_description
1 polymer ?
#
loop_
_entity_poly.entity_id
_entity_poly.type
_entity_poly.pdbx_seq_one_letter_code
_entity_poly.pdbx_strand_id
1 'polypeptide(L)'
;MKKLSKLTLCAFLLSVSTASIAESRLVVWEENGKGYGIEKAARNFAKENGCEVVIEQKDSVKHVDMVSELVQKGESTPDIFIAISDQISGAVNKGLITKLDRISSDTEKAKYLPLAIDAFTHNGELYAAPRSIESLVVYYNKALLEYPYEFMDDYLKFNDKMLSEGKYGLIGKLDQFYISYGIFSGYGAYVFGNKNGRYNPDDIGLNNDGAVKALQFITSYSKYLPKEVLTSDGFAAVDNYFKEGKAAAVINGPWALGDYAKSGVDYGIAPLPILPNGQAMRPFYGAKGYVISSKTKNKDLAEKFLEYINRPEYALIRYSEIAELPPIKAVLDNPLITNDDFANAIAIQIKNADAMPTVHEFSKVWEPMCNAILKSISGDEEPKNALNIAVYEIKENE
;
A
#
# COMPACT_ATOMS: atom_id res chain seq x y z
N MET A 1 1.74 -71.39 -67.06
CA MET A 1 1.02 -71.26 -65.76
C MET A 1 1.96 -70.64 -64.74
N LYS A 2 1.85 -69.33 -64.46
CA LYS A 2 2.63 -68.61 -63.46
C LYS A 2 1.65 -67.99 -62.47
N LYS A 3 1.73 -68.42 -61.20
CA LYS A 3 0.94 -67.87 -60.11
C LYS A 3 1.57 -66.53 -59.68
N LEU A 4 0.81 -65.46 -59.75
CA LEU A 4 1.16 -64.19 -59.07
C LEU A 4 0.72 -64.25 -57.61
N SER A 5 1.67 -64.11 -56.71
CA SER A 5 1.40 -63.89 -55.27
C SER A 5 1.15 -62.41 -55.00
N LYS A 6 0.00 -62.11 -54.42
CA LYS A 6 -0.33 -60.74 -53.94
C LYS A 6 0.34 -60.52 -52.58
N LEU A 7 1.31 -59.58 -52.51
CA LEU A 7 1.82 -59.04 -51.25
C LEU A 7 0.87 -57.98 -50.78
N THR A 8 0.23 -58.20 -49.63
CA THR A 8 -0.59 -57.21 -48.95
C THR A 8 0.33 -56.37 -47.99
N LEU A 9 0.55 -55.12 -48.36
CA LEU A 9 1.34 -54.18 -47.54
C LEU A 9 0.42 -53.56 -46.45
N CYS A 10 0.53 -54.04 -45.21
CA CYS A 10 -0.13 -53.37 -44.05
C CYS A 10 0.65 -52.12 -43.67
N ALA A 11 0.11 -50.95 -44.03
CA ALA A 11 0.59 -49.69 -43.53
C ALA A 11 0.11 -49.50 -42.08
N PHE A 12 1.02 -49.55 -41.11
CA PHE A 12 0.77 -49.18 -39.73
C PHE A 12 0.80 -47.65 -39.63
N LEU A 13 -0.36 -47.02 -39.59
CA LEU A 13 -0.50 -45.61 -39.22
C LEU A 13 -0.25 -45.47 -37.72
N LEU A 14 0.94 -45.03 -37.33
CA LEU A 14 1.24 -44.53 -36.00
C LEU A 14 0.54 -43.17 -35.84
N SER A 15 -0.63 -43.18 -35.24
CA SER A 15 -1.27 -41.97 -34.75
C SER A 15 -0.46 -41.44 -33.54
N VAL A 16 0.41 -40.47 -33.79
CA VAL A 16 1.03 -39.68 -32.73
C VAL A 16 -0.08 -38.79 -32.16
N SER A 17 -0.67 -39.25 -31.08
CA SER A 17 -1.52 -38.37 -30.26
C SER A 17 -0.65 -37.27 -29.68
N THR A 18 -0.64 -36.10 -30.30
CA THR A 18 -0.19 -34.89 -29.64
C THR A 18 -1.20 -34.60 -28.50
N ALA A 19 -0.92 -35.14 -27.33
CA ALA A 19 -1.58 -34.66 -26.14
C ALA A 19 -1.29 -33.15 -26.08
N SER A 20 -2.28 -32.32 -26.33
CA SER A 20 -2.25 -30.89 -26.01
C SER A 20 -2.06 -30.81 -24.50
N ILE A 21 -0.82 -30.61 -24.08
CA ILE A 21 -0.56 -30.21 -22.69
C ILE A 21 -1.31 -28.90 -22.57
N ALA A 22 -2.39 -28.87 -21.76
CA ALA A 22 -3.07 -27.63 -21.44
C ALA A 22 -2.01 -26.67 -20.90
N GLU A 23 -1.75 -25.61 -21.62
CA GLU A 23 -0.76 -24.62 -21.26
C GLU A 23 -1.14 -24.07 -19.89
N SER A 24 -0.25 -24.19 -18.91
CA SER A 24 -0.51 -23.69 -17.55
C SER A 24 -0.75 -22.18 -17.62
N ARG A 25 -1.82 -21.70 -17.00
CA ARG A 25 -2.22 -20.29 -17.05
C ARG A 25 -2.22 -19.71 -15.64
N LEU A 26 -1.61 -18.53 -15.48
CA LEU A 26 -1.70 -17.71 -14.27
C LEU A 26 -2.53 -16.45 -14.55
N VAL A 27 -3.50 -16.17 -13.69
CA VAL A 27 -4.26 -14.91 -13.66
C VAL A 27 -3.74 -14.06 -12.51
N VAL A 28 -3.23 -12.89 -12.85
CA VAL A 28 -2.63 -11.94 -11.89
C VAL A 28 -3.46 -10.67 -11.87
N TRP A 29 -3.97 -10.30 -10.69
CA TRP A 29 -4.61 -9.01 -10.51
C TRP A 29 -3.59 -7.97 -10.06
N GLU A 30 -3.50 -6.90 -10.85
CA GLU A 30 -2.69 -5.73 -10.62
C GLU A 30 -3.55 -4.49 -10.32
N GLU A 31 -2.94 -3.48 -9.75
CA GLU A 31 -3.58 -2.20 -9.48
C GLU A 31 -3.93 -1.47 -10.78
N ASN A 32 -5.07 -0.79 -10.81
CA ASN A 32 -5.52 0.00 -11.95
C ASN A 32 -4.43 0.98 -12.42
N GLY A 33 -4.12 0.95 -13.71
CA GLY A 33 -3.09 1.81 -14.32
C GLY A 33 -1.65 1.40 -14.02
N LYS A 34 -1.39 0.21 -13.38
CA LYS A 34 -0.03 -0.22 -13.00
C LYS A 34 0.39 -1.59 -13.55
N GLY A 35 -0.47 -2.25 -14.32
CA GLY A 35 -0.17 -3.57 -14.90
C GLY A 35 1.10 -3.59 -15.76
N TYR A 36 1.41 -2.48 -16.44
CA TYR A 36 2.60 -2.36 -17.27
C TYR A 36 3.92 -2.50 -16.48
N GLY A 37 3.93 -2.23 -15.18
CA GLY A 37 5.11 -2.41 -14.32
C GLY A 37 5.61 -3.86 -14.23
N ILE A 38 4.78 -4.87 -14.54
CA ILE A 38 5.16 -6.28 -14.54
C ILE A 38 5.05 -6.95 -15.91
N GLU A 39 4.52 -6.29 -16.94
CA GLU A 39 4.29 -6.90 -18.27
C GLU A 39 5.52 -7.52 -18.90
N LYS A 40 6.68 -6.84 -18.82
CA LYS A 40 7.93 -7.35 -19.39
C LYS A 40 8.36 -8.64 -18.68
N ALA A 41 8.27 -8.66 -17.35
CA ALA A 41 8.58 -9.84 -16.56
C ALA A 41 7.61 -10.98 -16.88
N ALA A 42 6.31 -10.69 -16.97
CA ALA A 42 5.27 -11.66 -17.29
C ALA A 42 5.50 -12.33 -18.67
N ARG A 43 5.78 -11.52 -19.70
CA ARG A 43 6.10 -12.06 -21.05
C ARG A 43 7.32 -12.96 -21.05
N ASN A 44 8.39 -12.56 -20.37
CA ASN A 44 9.63 -13.34 -20.32
C ASN A 44 9.43 -14.63 -19.52
N PHE A 45 8.77 -14.55 -18.37
CA PHE A 45 8.43 -15.71 -17.55
C PHE A 45 7.57 -16.73 -18.31
N ALA A 46 6.52 -16.26 -19.00
CA ALA A 46 5.63 -17.08 -19.80
C ALA A 46 6.42 -17.88 -20.87
N LYS A 47 7.32 -17.19 -21.58
CA LYS A 47 8.19 -17.81 -22.59
C LYS A 47 9.15 -18.85 -21.98
N GLU A 48 9.77 -18.53 -20.83
CA GLU A 48 10.75 -19.42 -20.19
C GLU A 48 10.11 -20.66 -19.56
N ASN A 49 8.85 -20.56 -19.13
CA ASN A 49 8.17 -21.64 -18.42
C ASN A 49 7.08 -22.36 -19.24
N GLY A 50 6.87 -21.98 -20.51
CA GLY A 50 5.85 -22.58 -21.36
C GLY A 50 4.43 -22.44 -20.77
N CYS A 51 4.08 -21.23 -20.32
CA CYS A 51 2.80 -20.94 -19.71
C CYS A 51 2.23 -19.62 -20.23
N GLU A 52 0.96 -19.33 -19.90
CA GLU A 52 0.33 -18.04 -20.13
C GLU A 52 0.29 -17.26 -18.81
N VAL A 53 0.59 -15.95 -18.85
CA VAL A 53 0.38 -15.03 -17.72
C VAL A 53 -0.57 -13.92 -18.17
N VAL A 54 -1.74 -13.86 -17.57
CA VAL A 54 -2.78 -12.87 -17.86
C VAL A 54 -2.80 -11.83 -16.72
N ILE A 55 -2.60 -10.58 -17.07
CA ILE A 55 -2.66 -9.45 -16.12
C ILE A 55 -4.02 -8.79 -16.27
N GLU A 56 -4.80 -8.77 -15.18
CA GLU A 56 -6.05 -8.02 -15.06
C GLU A 56 -5.85 -6.87 -14.07
N GLN A 57 -6.31 -5.68 -14.44
CA GLN A 57 -6.18 -4.50 -13.59
C GLN A 57 -7.49 -4.22 -12.86
N LYS A 58 -7.40 -4.02 -11.55
CA LYS A 58 -8.53 -3.75 -10.65
C LYS A 58 -8.10 -2.81 -9.53
N ASP A 59 -9.04 -2.30 -8.77
CA ASP A 59 -8.76 -1.49 -7.58
C ASP A 59 -8.09 -2.36 -6.49
N SER A 60 -6.80 -2.15 -6.25
CA SER A 60 -6.00 -3.01 -5.36
C SER A 60 -6.47 -2.98 -3.91
N VAL A 61 -7.05 -1.88 -3.45
CA VAL A 61 -7.62 -1.78 -2.09
C VAL A 61 -8.76 -2.78 -1.89
N LYS A 62 -9.49 -3.10 -2.97
CA LYS A 62 -10.65 -4.01 -2.95
C LYS A 62 -10.32 -5.46 -3.34
N HIS A 63 -9.08 -5.79 -3.70
CA HIS A 63 -8.76 -7.14 -4.18
C HIS A 63 -9.17 -8.23 -3.20
N VAL A 64 -8.85 -8.07 -1.90
CA VAL A 64 -9.18 -9.06 -0.86
C VAL A 64 -10.69 -9.27 -0.74
N ASP A 65 -11.47 -8.19 -0.76
CA ASP A 65 -12.93 -8.26 -0.66
C ASP A 65 -13.54 -8.89 -1.91
N MET A 66 -13.08 -8.49 -3.10
CA MET A 66 -13.52 -9.07 -4.37
C MET A 66 -13.22 -10.58 -4.43
N VAL A 67 -12.03 -11.01 -3.98
CA VAL A 67 -11.68 -12.45 -3.92
C VAL A 67 -12.57 -13.17 -2.90
N SER A 68 -12.87 -12.54 -1.76
CA SER A 68 -13.81 -13.08 -0.77
C SER A 68 -15.19 -13.32 -1.36
N GLU A 69 -15.72 -12.36 -2.13
CA GLU A 69 -17.00 -12.50 -2.81
C GLU A 69 -17.00 -13.64 -3.85
N LEU A 70 -15.94 -13.73 -4.67
CA LEU A 70 -15.80 -14.80 -5.67
C LEU A 70 -15.78 -16.19 -5.00
N VAL A 71 -15.05 -16.33 -3.89
CA VAL A 71 -15.01 -17.57 -3.12
C VAL A 71 -16.39 -17.94 -2.56
N GLN A 72 -17.13 -16.96 -2.02
CA GLN A 72 -18.49 -17.19 -1.50
C GLN A 72 -19.47 -17.59 -2.59
N LYS A 73 -19.33 -17.04 -3.81
CA LYS A 73 -20.16 -17.38 -4.96
C LYS A 73 -19.73 -18.68 -5.66
N GLY A 74 -18.60 -19.29 -5.27
CA GLY A 74 -18.03 -20.46 -5.93
C GLY A 74 -17.47 -20.16 -7.33
N GLU A 75 -17.15 -18.90 -7.60
CA GLU A 75 -16.60 -18.42 -8.86
C GLU A 75 -15.06 -18.54 -8.88
N SER A 76 -14.47 -18.46 -10.09
CA SER A 76 -13.02 -18.52 -10.26
C SER A 76 -12.34 -17.28 -9.69
N THR A 77 -11.30 -17.48 -8.88
CA THR A 77 -10.44 -16.42 -8.35
C THR A 77 -9.19 -16.23 -9.23
N PRO A 78 -8.50 -15.07 -9.15
CA PRO A 78 -7.14 -14.96 -9.67
C PRO A 78 -6.22 -15.97 -8.95
N ASP A 79 -5.08 -16.30 -9.55
CA ASP A 79 -4.04 -17.09 -8.88
C ASP A 79 -3.21 -16.20 -7.95
N ILE A 80 -2.94 -14.96 -8.40
CA ILE A 80 -2.14 -13.97 -7.68
C ILE A 80 -2.91 -12.65 -7.65
N PHE A 81 -2.88 -11.96 -6.51
CA PHE A 81 -3.46 -10.63 -6.38
C PHE A 81 -2.69 -9.79 -5.34
N ILE A 82 -2.94 -8.49 -5.30
CA ILE A 82 -2.31 -7.59 -4.35
C ILE A 82 -3.11 -7.59 -3.05
N ALA A 83 -2.39 -7.61 -1.92
CA ALA A 83 -2.94 -7.29 -0.61
C ALA A 83 -2.08 -6.20 0.05
N ILE A 84 -2.73 -5.31 0.80
CA ILE A 84 -2.07 -4.35 1.68
C ILE A 84 -1.79 -5.04 3.01
N SER A 85 -0.73 -4.65 3.70
CA SER A 85 -0.24 -5.35 4.90
C SER A 85 -1.28 -5.48 6.01
N ASP A 86 -2.17 -4.50 6.20
CA ASP A 86 -3.27 -4.54 7.18
C ASP A 86 -4.37 -5.54 6.83
N GLN A 87 -4.46 -5.97 5.57
CA GLN A 87 -5.47 -6.93 5.10
C GLN A 87 -5.05 -8.41 5.30
N ILE A 88 -3.76 -8.66 5.57
CA ILE A 88 -3.20 -10.04 5.59
C ILE A 88 -3.89 -10.92 6.65
N SER A 89 -4.00 -10.42 7.88
CA SER A 89 -4.63 -11.19 8.97
C SER A 89 -6.07 -11.59 8.63
N GLY A 90 -6.86 -10.64 8.13
CA GLY A 90 -8.24 -10.90 7.70
C GLY A 90 -8.33 -11.89 6.54
N ALA A 91 -7.45 -11.77 5.55
CA ALA A 91 -7.42 -12.69 4.40
C ALA A 91 -7.01 -14.12 4.81
N VAL A 92 -6.07 -14.27 5.75
CA VAL A 92 -5.66 -15.57 6.31
C VAL A 92 -6.82 -16.19 7.10
N ASN A 93 -7.44 -15.44 8.00
CA ASN A 93 -8.54 -15.92 8.83
C ASN A 93 -9.76 -16.37 8.01
N LYS A 94 -10.03 -15.68 6.88
CA LYS A 94 -11.07 -16.06 5.91
C LYS A 94 -10.63 -17.22 4.98
N GLY A 95 -9.41 -17.71 5.07
CA GLY A 95 -8.88 -18.78 4.20
C GLY A 95 -8.78 -18.40 2.73
N LEU A 96 -8.57 -17.11 2.40
CA LEU A 96 -8.52 -16.61 1.03
C LEU A 96 -7.14 -16.77 0.39
N ILE A 97 -6.08 -16.75 1.18
CA ILE A 97 -4.68 -16.79 0.73
C ILE A 97 -3.93 -17.96 1.37
N THR A 98 -2.87 -18.39 0.71
CA THR A 98 -2.00 -19.46 1.20
C THR A 98 -0.62 -18.90 1.56
N LYS A 99 0.05 -19.53 2.53
CA LYS A 99 1.43 -19.17 2.87
C LYS A 99 2.37 -19.45 1.70
N LEU A 100 3.44 -18.69 1.63
CA LEU A 100 4.52 -18.86 0.67
C LEU A 100 5.55 -19.85 1.21
N ASP A 101 5.96 -20.81 0.39
CA ASP A 101 6.98 -21.80 0.77
C ASP A 101 8.37 -21.39 0.28
N ARG A 102 8.47 -20.93 -0.97
CA ARG A 102 9.76 -20.63 -1.63
C ARG A 102 10.40 -19.35 -1.07
N ILE A 103 9.65 -18.24 -1.02
CA ILE A 103 10.15 -16.94 -0.52
C ILE A 103 10.33 -16.97 1.00
N SER A 104 9.74 -17.92 1.70
CA SER A 104 9.85 -18.07 3.17
C SER A 104 11.20 -18.58 3.65
N SER A 105 12.10 -19.07 2.78
CA SER A 105 13.44 -19.46 3.18
C SER A 105 14.23 -18.25 3.69
N ASP A 106 15.14 -18.47 4.64
CA ASP A 106 15.97 -17.39 5.22
C ASP A 106 16.81 -16.68 4.14
N THR A 107 17.28 -17.43 3.13
CA THR A 107 18.04 -16.88 2.00
C THR A 107 17.20 -15.93 1.15
N GLU A 108 15.95 -16.28 0.88
CA GLU A 108 15.05 -15.42 0.09
C GLU A 108 14.59 -14.21 0.91
N LYS A 109 14.16 -14.40 2.17
CA LYS A 109 13.81 -13.29 3.08
C LYS A 109 14.93 -12.26 3.23
N ALA A 110 16.18 -12.73 3.29
CA ALA A 110 17.35 -11.86 3.44
C ALA A 110 17.55 -10.88 2.29
N LYS A 111 16.94 -11.10 1.13
CA LYS A 111 16.96 -10.19 -0.05
C LYS A 111 16.11 -8.93 0.17
N TYR A 112 15.15 -8.99 1.10
CA TYR A 112 14.22 -7.90 1.37
C TYR A 112 14.61 -7.08 2.61
N LEU A 113 14.06 -5.89 2.72
CA LEU A 113 14.10 -5.14 3.98
C LEU A 113 13.30 -5.91 5.05
N PRO A 114 13.83 -6.01 6.29
CA PRO A 114 13.14 -6.75 7.37
C PRO A 114 11.70 -6.27 7.58
N LEU A 115 11.49 -4.94 7.60
CA LEU A 115 10.17 -4.36 7.79
C LEU A 115 9.13 -4.82 6.74
N ALA A 116 9.56 -5.10 5.51
CA ALA A 116 8.66 -5.58 4.46
C ALA A 116 8.31 -7.07 4.62
N ILE A 117 9.21 -7.86 5.18
CA ILE A 117 8.92 -9.26 5.56
C ILE A 117 7.99 -9.29 6.76
N ASP A 118 8.27 -8.46 7.78
CA ASP A 118 7.45 -8.38 8.99
C ASP A 118 6.01 -7.95 8.68
N ALA A 119 5.82 -7.00 7.74
CA ALA A 119 4.52 -6.53 7.30
C ALA A 119 3.61 -7.63 6.71
N PHE A 120 4.19 -8.72 6.20
CA PHE A 120 3.47 -9.83 5.57
C PHE A 120 3.60 -11.15 6.32
N THR A 121 4.18 -11.12 7.52
CA THR A 121 4.30 -12.28 8.40
C THR A 121 3.13 -12.31 9.39
N HIS A 122 2.35 -13.38 9.36
CA HIS A 122 1.25 -13.62 10.28
C HIS A 122 1.43 -14.97 10.96
N ASN A 123 1.42 -15.00 12.30
CA ASN A 123 1.67 -16.21 13.11
C ASN A 123 2.96 -16.95 12.73
N GLY A 124 4.02 -16.21 12.36
CA GLY A 124 5.32 -16.76 12.00
C GLY A 124 5.46 -17.25 10.56
N GLU A 125 4.39 -17.21 9.77
CA GLU A 125 4.37 -17.63 8.36
C GLU A 125 4.27 -16.41 7.43
N LEU A 126 4.97 -16.45 6.30
CA LEU A 126 4.95 -15.39 5.28
C LEU A 126 3.82 -15.65 4.27
N TYR A 127 2.96 -14.65 4.02
CA TYR A 127 1.80 -14.78 3.14
C TYR A 127 1.89 -13.96 1.86
N ALA A 128 2.78 -12.97 1.77
CA ALA A 128 2.95 -12.19 0.56
C ALA A 128 4.42 -12.03 0.16
N ALA A 129 4.67 -11.98 -1.14
CA ALA A 129 5.93 -11.51 -1.70
C ALA A 129 5.92 -9.97 -1.67
N PRO A 130 6.81 -9.30 -0.92
CA PRO A 130 6.81 -7.84 -0.83
C PRO A 130 6.98 -7.19 -2.21
N ARG A 131 6.07 -6.28 -2.57
CA ARG A 131 6.05 -5.58 -3.86
C ARG A 131 6.59 -4.17 -3.73
N SER A 132 6.08 -3.42 -2.77
CA SER A 132 6.47 -2.04 -2.49
C SER A 132 6.31 -1.71 -1.02
N ILE A 133 7.05 -0.70 -0.59
CA ILE A 133 6.87 -0.02 0.69
C ILE A 133 6.48 1.43 0.42
N GLU A 134 5.66 1.98 1.31
CA GLU A 134 5.14 3.33 1.18
C GLU A 134 5.00 3.99 2.55
N SER A 135 5.05 5.31 2.56
CA SER A 135 4.67 6.14 3.69
C SER A 135 4.18 7.49 3.18
N LEU A 136 3.63 8.30 4.06
CA LEU A 136 3.23 9.66 3.73
C LEU A 136 4.45 10.58 3.66
N VAL A 137 4.36 11.55 2.76
CA VAL A 137 5.34 12.63 2.57
C VAL A 137 4.63 13.95 2.34
N VAL A 138 5.37 15.04 2.32
CA VAL A 138 4.91 16.34 1.87
C VAL A 138 5.33 16.53 0.41
N TYR A 139 4.36 16.78 -0.47
CA TYR A 139 4.60 17.36 -1.80
C TYR A 139 4.45 18.87 -1.69
N TYR A 140 5.39 19.66 -2.23
CA TYR A 140 5.31 21.10 -2.19
C TYR A 140 5.55 21.72 -3.58
N ASN A 141 4.77 22.74 -3.93
CA ASN A 141 4.86 23.49 -5.17
C ASN A 141 5.96 24.55 -5.04
N LYS A 142 7.06 24.39 -5.76
CA LYS A 142 8.24 25.26 -5.70
C LYS A 142 7.95 26.71 -6.10
N ALA A 143 6.89 26.96 -6.88
CA ALA A 143 6.46 28.32 -7.21
C ALA A 143 5.79 29.05 -6.03
N LEU A 144 5.28 28.34 -5.03
CA LEU A 144 4.59 28.89 -3.84
C LEU A 144 5.40 28.73 -2.56
N LEU A 145 6.23 27.71 -2.50
CA LEU A 145 7.10 27.37 -1.37
C LEU A 145 8.43 26.88 -1.94
N GLU A 146 9.46 27.73 -1.94
CA GLU A 146 10.76 27.43 -2.55
C GLU A 146 11.44 26.21 -1.89
N TYR A 147 11.34 26.11 -0.56
CA TYR A 147 11.87 25.02 0.26
C TYR A 147 10.83 24.57 1.28
N PRO A 148 10.72 23.27 1.56
CA PRO A 148 9.79 22.75 2.55
C PRO A 148 10.25 23.15 3.95
N TYR A 149 9.29 23.38 4.85
CA TYR A 149 9.62 23.62 6.26
C TYR A 149 9.86 22.30 6.99
N GLU A 150 10.85 22.30 7.87
CA GLU A 150 11.14 21.18 8.77
C GLU A 150 10.15 21.11 9.93
N PHE A 151 9.65 22.27 10.41
CA PHE A 151 8.79 22.37 11.58
C PHE A 151 7.36 22.76 11.21
N MET A 152 6.40 22.13 11.89
CA MET A 152 4.98 22.42 11.73
C MET A 152 4.64 23.87 12.14
N ASP A 153 5.36 24.44 13.13
CA ASP A 153 5.18 25.83 13.55
C ASP A 153 5.43 26.82 12.41
N ASP A 154 6.34 26.52 11.50
CA ASP A 154 6.59 27.36 10.34
C ASP A 154 5.51 27.17 9.27
N TYR A 155 4.99 25.95 9.10
CA TYR A 155 3.80 25.73 8.28
C TYR A 155 2.57 26.46 8.84
N LEU A 156 2.37 26.55 10.16
CA LEU A 156 1.25 27.30 10.75
C LEU A 156 1.34 28.79 10.39
N LYS A 157 2.52 29.42 10.53
CA LYS A 157 2.73 30.83 10.12
C LYS A 157 2.53 31.00 8.61
N PHE A 158 3.02 30.06 7.84
CA PHE A 158 2.88 30.06 6.38
C PHE A 158 1.41 29.90 5.96
N ASN A 159 0.65 29.04 6.64
CA ASN A 159 -0.79 28.88 6.40
C ASN A 159 -1.56 30.19 6.63
N ASP A 160 -1.26 30.92 7.70
CA ASP A 160 -1.87 32.24 7.97
C ASP A 160 -1.60 33.23 6.81
N LYS A 161 -0.37 33.24 6.30
CA LYS A 161 0.02 34.07 5.13
C LYS A 161 -0.77 33.61 3.88
N MET A 162 -0.76 32.34 3.57
CA MET A 162 -1.40 31.82 2.35
C MET A 162 -2.91 32.06 2.34
N LEU A 163 -3.58 31.90 3.50
CA LEU A 163 -5.00 32.22 3.62
C LEU A 163 -5.29 33.70 3.36
N SER A 164 -4.40 34.62 3.81
CA SER A 164 -4.55 36.05 3.53
C SER A 164 -4.42 36.38 2.04
N GLU A 165 -3.78 35.52 1.26
CA GLU A 165 -3.61 35.61 -0.20
C GLU A 165 -4.69 34.81 -0.96
N GLY A 166 -5.68 34.23 -0.27
CA GLY A 166 -6.75 33.42 -0.87
C GLY A 166 -6.28 32.03 -1.34
N LYS A 167 -5.19 31.52 -0.78
CA LYS A 167 -4.59 30.21 -1.05
C LYS A 167 -4.45 29.41 0.24
N TYR A 168 -3.99 28.18 0.12
CA TYR A 168 -3.72 27.28 1.24
C TYR A 168 -2.21 26.95 1.32
N GLY A 169 -1.70 26.85 2.53
CA GLY A 169 -0.32 26.44 2.77
C GLY A 169 -0.16 24.92 2.67
N LEU A 170 -0.06 24.25 3.82
CA LEU A 170 -0.03 22.78 3.90
C LEU A 170 -1.45 22.27 4.16
N ILE A 171 -1.96 21.40 3.29
CA ILE A 171 -3.24 20.73 3.49
C ILE A 171 -3.08 19.19 3.43
N GLY A 172 -4.09 18.48 3.91
CA GLY A 172 -4.19 17.02 3.84
C GLY A 172 -5.57 16.60 4.27
N LYS A 173 -5.99 15.39 3.89
CA LYS A 173 -7.27 14.84 4.32
C LYS A 173 -7.19 14.35 5.78
N LEU A 174 -7.04 15.29 6.71
CA LEU A 174 -6.75 15.01 8.13
C LEU A 174 -7.90 14.33 8.89
N ASP A 175 -9.12 14.33 8.36
CA ASP A 175 -10.24 13.55 8.88
C ASP A 175 -10.09 12.03 8.62
N GLN A 176 -9.19 11.64 7.72
CA GLN A 176 -8.81 10.24 7.52
C GLN A 176 -7.70 9.83 8.48
N PHE A 177 -7.99 8.84 9.32
CA PHE A 177 -7.06 8.41 10.37
C PHE A 177 -5.71 7.94 9.83
N TYR A 178 -5.66 7.30 8.65
CA TYR A 178 -4.40 6.94 8.00
C TYR A 178 -3.50 8.17 7.75
N ILE A 179 -4.09 9.27 7.27
CA ILE A 179 -3.36 10.51 6.97
C ILE A 179 -2.94 11.23 8.25
N SER A 180 -3.81 11.24 9.27
CA SER A 180 -3.58 11.97 10.52
C SER A 180 -2.84 11.16 11.58
N TYR A 181 -2.68 9.84 11.42
CA TYR A 181 -2.04 8.99 12.42
C TYR A 181 -0.65 9.50 12.83
N GLY A 182 0.13 10.03 11.88
CA GLY A 182 1.45 10.60 12.18
C GLY A 182 1.41 11.72 13.22
N ILE A 183 0.31 12.47 13.29
CA ILE A 183 0.07 13.49 14.34
C ILE A 183 -0.24 12.77 15.66
N PHE A 184 -1.15 11.81 15.67
CA PHE A 184 -1.52 11.05 16.86
C PHE A 184 -0.30 10.39 17.50
N SER A 185 0.49 9.66 16.74
CA SER A 185 1.68 8.96 17.23
C SER A 185 2.77 9.92 17.70
N GLY A 186 2.96 11.06 17.03
CA GLY A 186 3.90 12.09 17.43
C GLY A 186 3.53 12.78 18.74
N TYR A 187 2.24 12.79 19.12
CA TYR A 187 1.79 13.22 20.45
C TYR A 187 1.78 12.08 21.48
N GLY A 188 2.14 10.84 21.08
CA GLY A 188 2.26 9.71 22.01
C GLY A 188 1.04 8.81 22.07
N ALA A 189 0.12 8.92 21.10
CA ALA A 189 -0.91 7.91 20.90
C ALA A 189 -0.31 6.65 20.25
N TYR A 190 -0.96 5.52 20.45
CA TYR A 190 -0.67 4.27 19.75
C TYR A 190 -1.99 3.51 19.51
N VAL A 191 -2.02 2.65 18.51
CA VAL A 191 -3.25 1.88 18.23
C VAL A 191 -3.42 0.80 19.29
N PHE A 192 -2.50 -0.18 19.31
CA PHE A 192 -2.48 -1.27 20.28
C PHE A 192 -1.14 -1.32 21.00
N GLY A 193 -1.17 -1.65 22.28
CA GLY A 193 0.05 -1.91 23.03
C GLY A 193 0.88 -3.00 22.33
N ASN A 194 2.18 -2.75 22.17
CA ASN A 194 3.10 -3.68 21.50
C ASN A 194 4.23 -4.06 22.43
N LYS A 195 4.39 -5.35 22.67
CA LYS A 195 5.51 -5.90 23.44
C LYS A 195 6.26 -6.92 22.57
N ASN A 196 7.46 -6.54 22.13
CA ASN A 196 8.32 -7.40 21.31
C ASN A 196 7.63 -7.91 20.02
N GLY A 197 6.94 -7.03 19.31
CA GLY A 197 6.24 -7.37 18.06
C GLY A 197 4.88 -8.06 18.24
N ARG A 198 4.44 -8.26 19.49
CA ARG A 198 3.11 -8.79 19.79
C ARG A 198 2.18 -7.66 20.20
N TYR A 199 1.18 -7.44 19.38
CA TYR A 199 0.12 -6.46 19.66
C TYR A 199 -0.89 -7.04 20.65
N ASN A 200 -1.34 -6.18 21.57
CA ASN A 200 -2.43 -6.47 22.50
C ASN A 200 -3.64 -5.61 22.14
N PRO A 201 -4.67 -6.17 21.49
CA PRO A 201 -5.88 -5.40 21.10
C PRO A 201 -6.69 -4.84 22.28
N ASP A 202 -6.52 -5.36 23.50
CA ASP A 202 -7.18 -4.84 24.69
C ASP A 202 -6.52 -3.54 25.21
N ASP A 203 -5.25 -3.31 24.87
CA ASP A 203 -4.49 -2.12 25.25
C ASP A 203 -4.52 -1.12 24.09
N ILE A 204 -5.54 -0.25 24.09
CA ILE A 204 -5.76 0.77 23.06
C ILE A 204 -5.34 2.16 23.59
N GLY A 205 -4.34 2.76 22.93
CA GLY A 205 -3.83 4.09 23.29
C GLY A 205 -4.42 5.25 22.49
N LEU A 206 -5.56 5.02 21.80
CA LEU A 206 -6.19 6.03 20.94
C LEU A 206 -7.06 7.06 21.69
N ASN A 207 -7.21 6.93 22.99
CA ASN A 207 -7.88 7.93 23.85
C ASN A 207 -7.02 8.36 25.04
N ASN A 208 -5.71 8.10 25.02
CA ASN A 208 -4.78 8.60 26.02
C ASN A 208 -4.60 10.13 25.92
N ASP A 209 -3.87 10.73 26.84
CA ASP A 209 -3.67 12.20 26.85
C ASP A 209 -2.95 12.71 25.59
N GLY A 210 -2.09 11.88 24.99
CA GLY A 210 -1.43 12.21 23.74
C GLY A 210 -2.42 12.25 22.57
N ALA A 211 -3.31 11.27 22.49
CA ALA A 211 -4.37 11.23 21.48
C ALA A 211 -5.31 12.44 21.59
N VAL A 212 -5.66 12.83 22.81
CA VAL A 212 -6.49 14.04 23.03
C VAL A 212 -5.78 15.29 22.52
N LYS A 213 -4.50 15.48 22.85
CA LYS A 213 -3.70 16.62 22.34
C LYS A 213 -3.58 16.60 20.82
N ALA A 214 -3.40 15.42 20.21
CA ALA A 214 -3.34 15.27 18.76
C ALA A 214 -4.66 15.70 18.11
N LEU A 215 -5.80 15.24 18.62
CA LEU A 215 -7.11 15.59 18.07
C LEU A 215 -7.42 17.08 18.31
N GLN A 216 -7.05 17.68 19.45
CA GLN A 216 -7.13 19.12 19.69
C GLN A 216 -6.31 19.91 18.66
N PHE A 217 -5.09 19.44 18.35
CA PHE A 217 -4.25 20.05 17.32
C PHE A 217 -4.93 19.96 15.94
N ILE A 218 -5.42 18.79 15.53
CA ILE A 218 -6.12 18.59 14.25
C ILE A 218 -7.36 19.50 14.17
N THR A 219 -8.16 19.56 15.23
CA THR A 219 -9.34 20.42 15.30
C THR A 219 -8.96 21.90 15.12
N SER A 220 -7.90 22.37 15.80
CA SER A 220 -7.41 23.74 15.63
C SER A 220 -6.83 24.02 14.24
N TYR A 221 -6.23 22.99 13.62
CA TYR A 221 -5.64 23.05 12.29
C TYR A 221 -6.69 23.08 11.18
N SER A 222 -7.89 22.56 11.43
CA SER A 222 -8.96 22.44 10.42
C SER A 222 -9.35 23.77 9.76
N LYS A 223 -9.13 24.92 10.44
CA LYS A 223 -9.33 26.26 9.87
C LYS A 223 -8.46 26.54 8.62
N TYR A 224 -7.38 25.78 8.44
CA TYR A 224 -6.47 25.87 7.29
C TYR A 224 -6.84 24.93 6.16
N LEU A 225 -7.86 24.09 6.33
CA LEU A 225 -8.29 23.12 5.32
C LEU A 225 -9.46 23.68 4.52
N PRO A 226 -9.46 23.52 3.17
CA PRO A 226 -10.67 23.74 2.38
C PRO A 226 -11.79 22.82 2.86
N LYS A 227 -13.03 23.29 2.87
CA LYS A 227 -14.19 22.50 3.32
C LYS A 227 -14.39 21.22 2.47
N GLU A 228 -14.07 21.29 1.19
CA GLU A 228 -14.14 20.19 0.24
C GLU A 228 -13.22 19.03 0.62
N VAL A 229 -12.11 19.30 1.29
CA VAL A 229 -11.18 18.27 1.77
C VAL A 229 -11.80 17.39 2.86
N LEU A 230 -12.77 17.90 3.62
CA LEU A 230 -13.45 17.19 4.71
C LEU A 230 -14.70 16.43 4.25
N THR A 231 -14.92 16.27 2.92
CA THR A 231 -16.03 15.51 2.34
C THR A 231 -15.60 14.12 1.89
N SER A 232 -16.56 13.30 1.41
CA SER A 232 -16.24 11.98 0.82
C SER A 232 -15.22 12.04 -0.32
N ASP A 233 -15.24 13.13 -1.11
CA ASP A 233 -14.34 13.34 -2.25
C ASP A 233 -13.06 14.09 -1.88
N GLY A 234 -12.77 14.21 -0.58
CA GLY A 234 -11.69 15.03 -0.05
C GLY A 234 -10.28 14.67 -0.54
N PHE A 235 -9.99 13.41 -0.87
CA PHE A 235 -8.71 13.03 -1.50
C PHE A 235 -8.56 13.70 -2.87
N ALA A 236 -9.60 13.63 -3.72
CA ALA A 236 -9.60 14.31 -5.02
C ALA A 236 -9.52 15.83 -4.86
N ALA A 237 -10.14 16.39 -3.81
CA ALA A 237 -10.03 17.82 -3.51
C ALA A 237 -8.60 18.22 -3.16
N VAL A 238 -7.90 17.47 -2.28
CA VAL A 238 -6.47 17.71 -1.95
C VAL A 238 -5.63 17.75 -3.23
N ASP A 239 -5.79 16.73 -4.10
CA ASP A 239 -5.04 16.62 -5.34
C ASP A 239 -5.33 17.79 -6.30
N ASN A 240 -6.60 18.19 -6.41
CA ASN A 240 -6.99 19.30 -7.29
C ASN A 240 -6.46 20.65 -6.77
N TYR A 241 -6.56 20.93 -5.46
CA TYR A 241 -5.99 22.14 -4.89
C TYR A 241 -4.48 22.26 -5.13
N PHE A 242 -3.76 21.15 -5.07
CA PHE A 242 -2.33 21.14 -5.36
C PHE A 242 -2.04 21.34 -6.86
N LYS A 243 -2.67 20.57 -7.73
CA LYS A 243 -2.48 20.64 -9.19
C LYS A 243 -2.87 21.99 -9.78
N GLU A 244 -3.85 22.67 -9.20
CA GLU A 244 -4.30 24.01 -9.61
C GLU A 244 -3.45 25.14 -8.99
N GLY A 245 -2.45 24.83 -8.20
CA GLY A 245 -1.60 25.84 -7.52
C GLY A 245 -2.34 26.66 -6.47
N LYS A 246 -3.44 26.12 -5.93
CA LYS A 246 -4.23 26.71 -4.83
C LYS A 246 -3.71 26.31 -3.47
N ALA A 247 -3.06 25.14 -3.35
CA ALA A 247 -2.35 24.71 -2.14
C ALA A 247 -0.84 24.68 -2.44
N ALA A 248 -0.06 25.23 -1.50
CA ALA A 248 1.40 25.28 -1.63
C ALA A 248 2.07 23.94 -1.28
N ALA A 249 1.45 23.17 -0.38
CA ALA A 249 1.94 21.85 0.00
C ALA A 249 0.78 20.92 0.39
N VAL A 250 0.99 19.62 0.22
CA VAL A 250 0.01 18.60 0.59
C VAL A 250 0.67 17.41 1.26
N ILE A 251 0.02 16.84 2.27
CA ILE A 251 0.38 15.52 2.81
C ILE A 251 -0.30 14.47 1.94
N ASN A 252 0.49 13.61 1.29
CA ASN A 252 -0.01 12.55 0.43
C ASN A 252 0.98 11.38 0.36
N GLY A 253 0.59 10.29 -0.30
CA GLY A 253 1.41 9.09 -0.49
C GLY A 253 1.91 8.93 -1.94
N PRO A 254 2.59 7.80 -2.24
CA PRO A 254 3.16 7.52 -3.57
C PRO A 254 2.12 7.37 -4.67
N TRP A 255 0.88 7.12 -4.32
CA TRP A 255 -0.23 7.02 -5.29
C TRP A 255 -0.47 8.32 -6.07
N ALA A 256 -0.08 9.48 -5.50
CA ALA A 256 -0.25 10.79 -6.12
C ALA A 256 0.86 11.14 -7.14
N LEU A 257 2.01 10.47 -7.10
CA LEU A 257 3.20 10.80 -7.93
C LEU A 257 2.88 10.89 -9.43
N GLY A 258 2.16 9.87 -9.95
CA GLY A 258 1.86 9.80 -11.38
C GLY A 258 1.00 10.96 -11.88
N ASP A 259 0.05 11.41 -11.05
CA ASP A 259 -0.84 12.51 -11.40
C ASP A 259 -0.17 13.87 -11.21
N TYR A 260 0.65 14.03 -10.16
CA TYR A 260 1.40 15.26 -9.94
C TYR A 260 2.47 15.47 -11.01
N ALA A 261 3.15 14.40 -11.45
CA ALA A 261 4.11 14.48 -12.55
C ALA A 261 3.47 14.95 -13.88
N LYS A 262 2.19 14.64 -14.11
CA LYS A 262 1.44 15.04 -15.32
C LYS A 262 0.79 16.42 -15.18
N SER A 263 0.72 16.99 -13.99
CA SER A 263 0.00 18.24 -13.73
C SER A 263 0.68 19.50 -14.26
N GLY A 264 1.99 19.43 -14.55
CA GLY A 264 2.80 20.59 -14.92
C GLY A 264 3.26 21.45 -13.73
N VAL A 265 2.93 21.06 -12.48
CA VAL A 265 3.45 21.72 -11.27
C VAL A 265 4.92 21.34 -11.09
N ASP A 266 5.80 22.32 -10.96
CA ASP A 266 7.18 22.08 -10.49
C ASP A 266 7.11 21.86 -8.97
N TYR A 267 7.23 20.58 -8.55
CA TYR A 267 7.11 20.20 -7.16
C TYR A 267 8.38 19.57 -6.61
N GLY A 268 8.53 19.63 -5.30
CA GLY A 268 9.50 18.87 -4.54
C GLY A 268 8.80 17.96 -3.54
N ILE A 269 9.57 17.09 -2.91
CA ILE A 269 9.08 16.11 -1.94
C ILE A 269 9.94 16.17 -0.69
N ALA A 270 9.31 16.10 0.47
CA ALA A 270 9.99 16.16 1.76
C ALA A 270 9.35 15.21 2.78
N PRO A 271 10.07 14.79 3.83
CA PRO A 271 9.47 14.13 4.98
C PRO A 271 8.40 15.00 5.65
N LEU A 272 7.54 14.37 6.45
CA LEU A 272 6.56 15.07 7.27
C LEU A 272 7.25 15.97 8.32
N PRO A 273 6.68 17.13 8.64
CA PRO A 273 7.30 18.09 9.56
C PRO A 273 7.29 17.60 11.01
N ILE A 274 8.20 18.17 11.80
CA ILE A 274 8.25 18.01 13.26
C ILE A 274 7.10 18.80 13.89
N LEU A 275 6.35 18.15 14.77
CA LEU A 275 5.19 18.73 15.45
C LEU A 275 5.58 19.85 16.46
N PRO A 276 4.64 20.72 16.88
CA PRO A 276 4.90 21.78 17.86
C PRO A 276 5.42 21.29 19.23
N ASN A 277 5.19 20.03 19.57
CA ASN A 277 5.75 19.38 20.77
C ASN A 277 7.22 18.94 20.61
N GLY A 278 7.86 19.21 19.45
CA GLY A 278 9.23 18.82 19.15
C GLY A 278 9.41 17.36 18.73
N GLN A 279 8.33 16.60 18.55
CA GLN A 279 8.38 15.21 18.13
C GLN A 279 8.13 15.08 16.62
N ALA A 280 8.80 14.13 15.97
CA ALA A 280 8.53 13.81 14.59
C ALA A 280 7.11 13.24 14.42
N MET A 281 6.44 13.61 13.33
CA MET A 281 5.27 12.85 12.88
C MET A 281 5.72 11.43 12.53
N ARG A 282 5.03 10.43 13.07
CA ARG A 282 5.30 9.02 12.80
C ARG A 282 4.10 8.38 12.11
N PRO A 283 3.93 8.60 10.79
CA PRO A 283 2.85 7.98 10.04
C PRO A 283 3.00 6.47 10.03
N PHE A 284 1.98 5.77 9.59
CA PHE A 284 2.16 4.37 9.23
C PHE A 284 3.11 4.24 8.03
N TYR A 285 3.95 3.22 8.04
CA TYR A 285 4.43 2.69 6.78
C TYR A 285 3.51 1.57 6.33
N GLY A 286 3.17 1.60 5.05
CA GLY A 286 2.41 0.57 4.37
C GLY A 286 3.32 -0.31 3.52
N ALA A 287 2.87 -1.51 3.25
CA ALA A 287 3.48 -2.38 2.27
C ALA A 287 2.38 -3.01 1.41
N LYS A 288 2.62 -3.06 0.10
CA LYS A 288 1.84 -3.86 -0.84
C LYS A 288 2.60 -5.13 -1.15
N GLY A 289 1.92 -6.26 -1.17
CA GLY A 289 2.50 -7.55 -1.49
C GLY A 289 1.63 -8.36 -2.44
N TYR A 290 2.26 -9.22 -3.21
CA TYR A 290 1.56 -10.22 -4.01
C TYR A 290 1.27 -11.44 -3.16
N VAL A 291 0.01 -11.77 -3.03
CA VAL A 291 -0.49 -12.97 -2.34
C VAL A 291 -0.97 -14.01 -3.34
N ILE A 292 -0.96 -15.27 -2.93
CA ILE A 292 -1.43 -16.39 -3.73
C ILE A 292 -2.78 -16.85 -3.20
N SER A 293 -3.78 -16.92 -4.08
CA SER A 293 -5.12 -17.43 -3.74
C SER A 293 -5.05 -18.86 -3.22
N SER A 294 -5.77 -19.14 -2.13
CA SER A 294 -5.93 -20.51 -1.61
C SER A 294 -6.66 -21.45 -2.60
N LYS A 295 -7.31 -20.88 -3.62
CA LYS A 295 -8.05 -21.61 -4.65
C LYS A 295 -7.24 -21.90 -5.92
N THR A 296 -6.01 -21.36 -6.02
CA THR A 296 -5.14 -21.65 -7.17
C THR A 296 -4.81 -23.14 -7.26
N LYS A 297 -4.74 -23.64 -8.49
CA LYS A 297 -4.24 -24.98 -8.80
C LYS A 297 -2.76 -24.96 -9.22
N ASN A 298 -2.17 -23.76 -9.31
CA ASN A 298 -0.85 -23.51 -9.88
C ASN A 298 0.12 -22.89 -8.86
N LYS A 299 0.03 -23.28 -7.57
CA LYS A 299 0.79 -22.64 -6.48
C LYS A 299 2.30 -22.56 -6.75
N ASP A 300 2.94 -23.68 -7.17
CA ASP A 300 4.38 -23.68 -7.45
C ASP A 300 4.76 -22.75 -8.61
N LEU A 301 3.94 -22.71 -9.68
CA LEU A 301 4.15 -21.78 -10.80
C LEU A 301 3.93 -20.33 -10.37
N ALA A 302 2.93 -20.06 -9.52
CA ALA A 302 2.67 -18.74 -8.96
C ALA A 302 3.85 -18.27 -8.09
N GLU A 303 4.37 -19.12 -7.22
CA GLU A 303 5.55 -18.78 -6.41
C GLU A 303 6.80 -18.50 -7.25
N LYS A 304 7.06 -19.31 -8.28
CA LYS A 304 8.15 -19.06 -9.25
C LYS A 304 7.97 -17.72 -9.95
N PHE A 305 6.73 -17.36 -10.30
CA PHE A 305 6.44 -16.07 -10.92
C PHE A 305 6.72 -14.91 -9.94
N LEU A 306 6.36 -15.04 -8.67
CA LEU A 306 6.64 -14.02 -7.65
C LEU A 306 8.14 -13.82 -7.42
N GLU A 307 8.94 -14.91 -7.39
CA GLU A 307 10.39 -14.80 -7.35
C GLU A 307 10.95 -14.09 -8.60
N TYR A 308 10.37 -14.39 -9.77
CA TYR A 308 10.81 -13.85 -11.06
C TYR A 308 10.58 -12.34 -11.17
N ILE A 309 9.37 -11.86 -10.83
CA ILE A 309 9.04 -10.43 -10.92
C ILE A 309 9.73 -9.57 -9.86
N ASN A 310 10.28 -10.19 -8.80
CA ASN A 310 11.07 -9.53 -7.77
C ASN A 310 12.59 -9.66 -7.98
N ARG A 311 13.05 -10.18 -9.12
CA ARG A 311 14.46 -10.07 -9.49
C ARG A 311 14.86 -8.60 -9.61
N PRO A 312 16.11 -8.21 -9.26
CA PRO A 312 16.55 -6.81 -9.26
C PRO A 312 16.22 -6.06 -10.54
N GLU A 313 16.44 -6.67 -11.70
CA GLU A 313 16.19 -6.06 -13.01
C GLU A 313 14.70 -5.73 -13.24
N TYR A 314 13.78 -6.60 -12.81
CA TYR A 314 12.35 -6.36 -12.96
C TYR A 314 11.78 -5.44 -11.88
N ALA A 315 12.34 -5.49 -10.68
CA ALA A 315 12.01 -4.56 -9.61
C ALA A 315 12.38 -3.11 -9.99
N LEU A 316 13.54 -2.89 -10.63
CA LEU A 316 13.94 -1.58 -11.15
C LEU A 316 13.05 -1.11 -12.31
N ILE A 317 12.67 -2.01 -13.23
CA ILE A 317 11.71 -1.69 -14.30
C ILE A 317 10.38 -1.27 -13.66
N ARG A 318 9.85 -2.04 -12.71
CA ARG A 318 8.62 -1.69 -12.01
C ARG A 318 8.73 -0.32 -11.33
N TYR A 319 9.85 -0.04 -10.64
CA TYR A 319 10.08 1.28 -10.04
C TYR A 319 10.06 2.41 -11.07
N SER A 320 10.79 2.26 -12.18
CA SER A 320 10.85 3.29 -13.23
C SER A 320 9.50 3.53 -13.92
N GLU A 321 8.64 2.52 -13.98
CA GLU A 321 7.35 2.60 -14.67
C GLU A 321 6.22 3.13 -13.76
N ILE A 322 6.19 2.72 -12.48
CA ILE A 322 5.06 3.01 -11.58
C ILE A 322 5.45 3.73 -10.29
N ALA A 323 6.73 4.10 -10.12
CA ALA A 323 7.28 4.85 -8.99
C ALA A 323 6.94 4.26 -7.61
N GLU A 324 6.85 2.93 -7.50
CA GLU A 324 6.65 2.24 -6.23
C GLU A 324 7.97 1.63 -5.74
N LEU A 325 8.44 2.11 -4.58
CA LEU A 325 9.74 1.74 -4.02
C LEU A 325 9.79 0.25 -3.65
N PRO A 326 10.61 -0.57 -4.36
CA PRO A 326 10.72 -1.99 -4.07
C PRO A 326 11.54 -2.20 -2.80
N PRO A 327 11.09 -3.04 -1.85
CA PRO A 327 11.81 -3.30 -0.60
C PRO A 327 12.90 -4.36 -0.77
N ILE A 328 13.63 -4.32 -1.88
CA ILE A 328 14.66 -5.30 -2.26
C ILE A 328 16.03 -4.66 -2.09
N LYS A 329 16.85 -5.18 -1.17
CA LYS A 329 18.14 -4.58 -0.79
C LYS A 329 19.07 -4.35 -1.99
N ALA A 330 19.11 -5.30 -2.94
CA ALA A 330 20.01 -5.23 -4.09
C ALA A 330 19.75 -4.05 -5.05
N VAL A 331 18.58 -3.39 -4.94
CA VAL A 331 18.23 -2.27 -5.84
C VAL A 331 18.26 -0.91 -5.14
N LEU A 332 18.30 -0.87 -3.81
CA LEU A 332 18.19 0.39 -3.05
C LEU A 332 19.36 1.34 -3.30
N ASP A 333 20.56 0.81 -3.62
CA ASP A 333 21.75 1.62 -3.95
C ASP A 333 21.83 1.96 -5.46
N ASN A 334 20.81 1.61 -6.26
CA ASN A 334 20.80 1.92 -7.68
C ASN A 334 20.57 3.43 -7.88
N PRO A 335 21.31 4.09 -8.81
CA PRO A 335 21.12 5.53 -9.11
C PRO A 335 19.69 5.95 -9.46
N LEU A 336 18.87 5.06 -10.03
CA LEU A 336 17.45 5.33 -10.26
C LEU A 336 16.66 5.58 -8.96
N ILE A 337 17.13 5.03 -7.85
CA ILE A 337 16.51 5.18 -6.52
C ILE A 337 17.23 6.24 -5.72
N THR A 338 18.57 6.18 -5.65
CA THR A 338 19.35 7.11 -4.81
C THR A 338 19.33 8.55 -5.29
N ASN A 339 19.06 8.80 -6.56
CA ASN A 339 18.90 10.15 -7.12
C ASN A 339 17.44 10.61 -7.18
N ASP A 340 16.50 9.82 -6.67
CA ASP A 340 15.09 10.15 -6.68
C ASP A 340 14.67 10.80 -5.35
N ASP A 341 14.17 12.04 -5.42
CA ASP A 341 13.77 12.81 -4.23
C ASP A 341 12.65 12.13 -3.44
N PHE A 342 11.73 11.42 -4.14
CA PHE A 342 10.66 10.68 -3.50
C PHE A 342 11.21 9.49 -2.70
N ALA A 343 12.06 8.68 -3.32
CA ALA A 343 12.68 7.54 -2.64
C ALA A 343 13.48 7.98 -1.41
N ASN A 344 14.19 9.11 -1.52
CA ASN A 344 14.94 9.69 -0.40
C ASN A 344 14.00 10.17 0.72
N ALA A 345 12.92 10.87 0.40
CA ALA A 345 11.94 11.31 1.39
C ALA A 345 11.29 10.14 2.12
N ILE A 346 10.92 9.08 1.38
CA ILE A 346 10.38 7.83 1.97
C ILE A 346 11.44 7.15 2.86
N ALA A 347 12.69 7.06 2.41
CA ALA A 347 13.76 6.42 3.20
C ALA A 347 14.03 7.15 4.53
N ILE A 348 13.87 8.48 4.56
CA ILE A 348 13.94 9.28 5.80
C ILE A 348 12.68 9.04 6.65
N GLN A 349 11.49 9.11 6.04
CA GLN A 349 10.22 9.00 6.74
C GLN A 349 10.02 7.62 7.39
N ILE A 350 10.42 6.54 6.72
CA ILE A 350 10.27 5.17 7.26
C ILE A 350 11.06 4.97 8.56
N LYS A 351 12.16 5.70 8.76
CA LYS A 351 12.92 5.66 10.03
C LYS A 351 12.10 6.21 11.19
N ASN A 352 11.12 7.08 10.88
CA ASN A 352 10.18 7.68 11.81
C ASN A 352 8.74 7.29 11.43
N ALA A 353 8.48 6.02 11.22
CA ALA A 353 7.15 5.51 10.89
C ALA A 353 6.84 4.27 11.75
N ASP A 354 5.55 4.08 12.01
CA ASP A 354 5.07 2.93 12.76
C ASP A 354 4.55 1.85 11.81
N ALA A 355 4.78 0.58 12.18
CA ALA A 355 4.14 -0.53 11.47
C ALA A 355 2.62 -0.51 11.68
N MET A 356 1.86 -0.79 10.64
CA MET A 356 0.45 -1.12 10.83
C MET A 356 0.32 -2.42 11.62
N PRO A 357 -0.52 -2.46 12.69
CA PRO A 357 -0.72 -3.68 13.45
C PRO A 357 -1.20 -4.85 12.59
N THR A 358 -0.58 -6.01 12.74
CA THR A 358 -0.90 -7.23 11.97
C THR A 358 -1.97 -8.10 12.63
N VAL A 359 -2.77 -7.54 13.54
CA VAL A 359 -3.88 -8.22 14.21
C VAL A 359 -5.20 -7.88 13.53
N HIS A 360 -6.16 -8.83 13.59
CA HIS A 360 -7.45 -8.68 12.90
C HIS A 360 -8.24 -7.46 13.37
N GLU A 361 -8.16 -7.14 14.64
CA GLU A 361 -8.84 -6.02 15.31
C GLU A 361 -8.43 -4.66 14.72
N PHE A 362 -7.29 -4.57 14.04
CA PHE A 362 -6.85 -3.33 13.41
C PHE A 362 -7.82 -2.83 12.33
N SER A 363 -8.48 -3.73 11.62
CA SER A 363 -9.49 -3.36 10.62
C SER A 363 -10.68 -2.59 11.21
N LYS A 364 -10.97 -2.77 12.50
CA LYS A 364 -12.06 -2.11 13.23
C LYS A 364 -11.73 -0.67 13.66
N VAL A 365 -10.47 -0.23 13.50
CA VAL A 365 -10.00 1.06 13.99
C VAL A 365 -10.37 2.21 13.05
N TRP A 366 -10.42 1.95 11.75
CA TRP A 366 -10.49 2.98 10.72
C TRP A 366 -11.73 3.88 10.84
N GLU A 367 -12.92 3.29 10.80
CA GLU A 367 -14.18 4.03 10.79
C GLU A 367 -14.43 4.78 12.10
N PRO A 368 -14.30 4.17 13.31
CA PRO A 368 -14.49 4.91 14.55
C PRO A 368 -13.54 6.10 14.71
N MET A 369 -12.27 5.95 14.31
CA MET A 369 -11.31 7.05 14.41
C MET A 369 -11.58 8.17 13.40
N CYS A 370 -11.96 7.85 12.17
CA CYS A 370 -12.39 8.87 11.19
C CYS A 370 -13.61 9.64 11.70
N ASN A 371 -14.61 8.93 12.25
CA ASN A 371 -15.80 9.55 12.83
C ASN A 371 -15.47 10.45 14.02
N ALA A 372 -14.58 10.03 14.92
CA ALA A 372 -14.14 10.85 16.05
C ALA A 372 -13.47 12.16 15.61
N ILE A 373 -12.60 12.07 14.57
CA ILE A 373 -11.91 13.25 14.02
C ILE A 373 -12.92 14.21 13.39
N LEU A 374 -13.84 13.71 12.55
CA LEU A 374 -14.86 14.53 11.91
C LEU A 374 -15.78 15.22 12.93
N LYS A 375 -16.29 14.49 13.94
CA LYS A 375 -17.14 15.05 14.99
C LYS A 375 -16.44 16.13 15.80
N SER A 376 -15.13 15.98 16.04
CA SER A 376 -14.35 16.97 16.74
C SER A 376 -14.08 18.21 15.87
N ILE A 377 -13.81 18.04 14.58
CA ILE A 377 -13.62 19.16 13.64
C ILE A 377 -14.92 19.95 13.45
N SER A 378 -16.07 19.28 13.38
CA SER A 378 -17.39 19.95 13.26
C SER A 378 -17.83 20.64 14.54
N GLY A 379 -17.21 20.30 15.69
CA GLY A 379 -17.62 20.80 17.01
C GLY A 379 -18.81 20.06 17.61
N ASP A 380 -19.22 18.91 17.02
CA ASP A 380 -20.31 18.10 17.54
C ASP A 380 -19.91 17.33 18.81
N GLU A 381 -18.62 17.03 18.96
CA GLU A 381 -18.07 16.34 20.12
C GLU A 381 -16.72 16.92 20.55
N GLU A 382 -16.53 17.05 21.87
CA GLU A 382 -15.22 17.39 22.43
C GLU A 382 -14.19 16.26 22.16
N PRO A 383 -12.90 16.59 21.87
CA PRO A 383 -11.89 15.60 21.47
C PRO A 383 -11.80 14.39 22.41
N LYS A 384 -11.83 14.59 23.71
CA LYS A 384 -11.75 13.49 24.69
C LYS A 384 -12.95 12.56 24.60
N ASN A 385 -14.16 13.11 24.45
CA ASN A 385 -15.39 12.32 24.36
C ASN A 385 -15.45 11.57 23.04
N ALA A 386 -15.13 12.24 21.92
CA ALA A 386 -15.06 11.61 20.59
C ALA A 386 -14.13 10.40 20.57
N LEU A 387 -12.92 10.52 21.16
CA LEU A 387 -11.97 9.41 21.23
C LEU A 387 -12.42 8.30 22.18
N ASN A 388 -13.09 8.61 23.28
CA ASN A 388 -13.65 7.58 24.16
C ASN A 388 -14.75 6.76 23.46
N ILE A 389 -15.60 7.42 22.68
CA ILE A 389 -16.61 6.74 21.83
C ILE A 389 -15.93 5.84 20.82
N ALA A 390 -14.92 6.34 20.09
CA ALA A 390 -14.20 5.55 19.10
C ALA A 390 -13.54 4.31 19.73
N VAL A 391 -12.88 4.43 20.86
CA VAL A 391 -12.25 3.28 21.55
C VAL A 391 -13.30 2.28 22.03
N TYR A 392 -14.46 2.75 22.49
CA TYR A 392 -15.58 1.91 22.84
C TYR A 392 -16.09 1.11 21.62
N GLU A 393 -16.34 1.80 20.49
CA GLU A 393 -16.80 1.16 19.24
C GLU A 393 -15.78 0.13 18.71
N ILE A 394 -14.47 0.40 18.79
CA ILE A 394 -13.41 -0.53 18.38
C ILE A 394 -13.46 -1.83 19.21
N LYS A 395 -13.79 -1.74 20.49
CA LYS A 395 -13.87 -2.90 21.39
C LYS A 395 -15.15 -3.72 21.21
N GLU A 396 -16.27 -3.04 20.93
CA GLU A 396 -17.60 -3.68 20.87
C GLU A 396 -17.95 -4.22 19.46
N ASN A 397 -17.25 -3.77 18.41
CA ASN A 397 -17.46 -4.33 17.07
C ASN A 397 -16.87 -5.73 17.00
N GLU A 398 -17.68 -6.76 17.33
CA GLU A 398 -17.38 -8.18 17.12
C GLU A 398 -17.60 -8.62 15.66
#